data_218b750a895902b9bcf1312a21b403a6
#
_entry.id   218b750a895902b9bcf1312a21b403a6
#
_cell.length_a   1.000
_cell.length_b   1.000
_cell.length_c   1.000
_cell.angle_alpha   90.00
_cell.angle_beta   90.00
_cell.angle_gamma   90.00
#
_symmetry.space_group_name_H-M   'P 1'
#
loop_
_entity.id
_entity.type
_entity.pdbx_description
1 polymer ?
#
loop_
_entity_poly.entity_id
_entity_poly.type
_entity_poly.pdbx_seq_one_letter_code
_entity_poly.pdbx_strand_id
1 'polypeptide(L)'
;MKNCQTRRLGRTGRHVTTLGLGGQASVQWAAEGVDPVGIIEKAYKLGISYMDTSNIYGPSQLNFGKAFRRLGLTPGTADYDQKAREQLFVASKTHFRTARRPEGDRFRTDFSDGMGDEFGVRTAVEDVRRSLSQIFGDGKGAYPKEAYLDSVQFHNINTMDEVDMLFEGFDDPSPSRPWVGALAAMLDLREGTNRTGCNPDEEKLIRHIGISGHWNTAAHLYAIQRDYHRVIDTLLVTINPTDCRFMGHRHNAIAAASAADMGVVGMKIFADAAYYHKDVRFSNKPEDVYFEVGSPDLPSRDLIQYALSVEGVATLITGIGHIDENPEKCQLEQNLADAQLETPLEKEKMAGIEALMKTVGKEGANAYFQRSAIGLTPPRNVGAEPDSSMPGLKRTAVRISWDAAYAGADPIERYDVLKDNVVIGTIPHQPQINMRRFRFDDVLNEEQKGKSFYYQVRAIDFAGKEAESAPLTVVTE
;
A
#
# COMPACT_ATOMS: atom_id res chain seq x y z
N MET A 1 -28.72 2.23 -10.23
CA MET A 1 -27.24 2.34 -10.20
C MET A 1 -26.72 1.69 -11.47
N LYS A 2 -25.85 2.36 -12.25
CA LYS A 2 -25.14 1.70 -13.36
C LYS A 2 -24.38 0.51 -12.75
N ASN A 3 -24.34 -0.65 -13.42
CA ASN A 3 -23.57 -1.81 -12.97
C ASN A 3 -22.08 -1.47 -13.05
N CYS A 4 -21.52 -0.91 -11.98
CA CYS A 4 -20.09 -0.68 -11.87
C CYS A 4 -19.41 -2.02 -11.63
N GLN A 5 -18.32 -2.29 -12.34
CA GLN A 5 -17.50 -3.45 -12.07
C GLN A 5 -16.92 -3.37 -10.66
N THR A 6 -16.96 -4.49 -9.95
CA THR A 6 -16.40 -4.60 -8.60
C THR A 6 -15.40 -5.75 -8.52
N ARG A 7 -14.44 -5.62 -7.59
CA ARG A 7 -13.50 -6.69 -7.25
C ARG A 7 -13.45 -6.87 -5.73
N ARG A 8 -13.11 -8.07 -5.28
CA ARG A 8 -12.89 -8.35 -3.86
C ARG A 8 -11.62 -7.64 -3.37
N LEU A 9 -11.75 -6.89 -2.29
CA LEU A 9 -10.64 -6.17 -1.65
C LEU A 9 -9.92 -7.10 -0.67
N GLY A 10 -9.21 -8.08 -1.18
CA GLY A 10 -8.47 -9.05 -0.40
C GLY A 10 -9.27 -9.64 0.76
N ARG A 11 -8.60 -9.94 1.87
CA ARG A 11 -9.20 -10.54 3.07
C ARG A 11 -10.18 -9.65 3.83
N THR A 12 -10.38 -8.39 3.44
CA THR A 12 -11.49 -7.59 3.97
C THR A 12 -12.85 -8.22 3.65
N GLY A 13 -12.91 -9.09 2.64
CA GLY A 13 -14.14 -9.71 2.15
C GLY A 13 -15.09 -8.76 1.44
N ARG A 14 -14.78 -7.45 1.41
CA ARG A 14 -15.62 -6.43 0.77
C ARG A 14 -15.39 -6.43 -0.74
N HIS A 15 -16.48 -6.21 -1.48
CA HIS A 15 -16.41 -5.90 -2.90
C HIS A 15 -16.48 -4.38 -3.07
N VAL A 16 -15.53 -3.82 -3.80
CA VAL A 16 -15.43 -2.39 -4.08
C VAL A 16 -15.37 -2.16 -5.58
N THR A 17 -15.82 -1.00 -6.03
CA THR A 17 -15.74 -0.62 -7.45
C THR A 17 -14.27 -0.53 -7.88
N THR A 18 -13.99 -0.91 -9.13
CA THR A 18 -12.64 -0.86 -9.73
C THR A 18 -12.05 0.55 -9.79
N LEU A 19 -12.90 1.58 -9.70
CA LEU A 19 -12.54 2.97 -9.49
C LEU A 19 -13.08 3.44 -8.14
N GLY A 20 -12.22 4.05 -7.32
CA GLY A 20 -12.54 4.78 -6.10
C GLY A 20 -12.29 6.27 -6.26
N LEU A 21 -12.90 7.06 -5.39
CA LEU A 21 -12.66 8.50 -5.29
C LEU A 21 -11.51 8.80 -4.34
N GLY A 22 -10.46 9.47 -4.84
CA GLY A 22 -9.36 10.01 -4.03
C GLY A 22 -9.69 11.39 -3.46
N GLY A 23 -9.43 11.59 -2.20
CA GLY A 23 -9.72 12.83 -1.46
C GLY A 23 -8.72 13.98 -1.70
N GLN A 24 -7.80 13.84 -2.65
CA GLN A 24 -6.94 14.92 -3.14
C GLN A 24 -7.59 15.65 -4.33
N ALA A 25 -6.80 16.36 -5.09
CA ALA A 25 -7.25 17.22 -6.18
C ALA A 25 -8.31 18.24 -5.70
N SER A 26 -9.41 18.44 -6.40
CA SER A 26 -10.40 19.45 -6.02
C SER A 26 -11.16 19.16 -4.72
N VAL A 27 -11.13 17.93 -4.23
CA VAL A 27 -11.68 17.62 -2.90
C VAL A 27 -10.81 18.22 -1.78
N GLN A 28 -9.50 18.37 -2.03
CA GLN A 28 -8.54 19.02 -1.13
C GLN A 28 -8.28 20.49 -1.49
N TRP A 29 -8.03 20.76 -2.77
CA TRP A 29 -7.58 22.09 -3.27
C TRP A 29 -8.55 22.64 -4.30
N ALA A 30 -9.82 22.80 -3.93
CA ALA A 30 -10.81 23.33 -4.86
C ALA A 30 -10.38 24.68 -5.44
N ALA A 31 -10.31 24.75 -6.77
CA ALA A 31 -10.18 26.03 -7.47
C ALA A 31 -11.48 26.84 -7.31
N GLU A 32 -11.41 28.14 -7.61
CA GLU A 32 -12.59 29.00 -7.61
C GLU A 32 -13.68 28.43 -8.55
N GLY A 33 -14.89 28.35 -8.05
CA GLY A 33 -16.05 27.80 -8.78
C GLY A 33 -16.17 26.27 -8.80
N VAL A 34 -15.24 25.53 -8.21
CA VAL A 34 -15.35 24.07 -8.08
C VAL A 34 -16.00 23.69 -6.75
N ASP A 35 -17.04 22.85 -6.81
CA ASP A 35 -17.71 22.30 -5.63
C ASP A 35 -17.14 20.93 -5.24
N PRO A 36 -16.26 20.84 -4.20
CA PRO A 36 -15.71 19.58 -3.73
C PRO A 36 -16.77 18.62 -3.16
N VAL A 37 -17.84 19.15 -2.59
CA VAL A 37 -18.95 18.36 -2.04
C VAL A 37 -19.75 17.72 -3.16
N GLY A 38 -20.03 18.49 -4.23
CA GLY A 38 -20.68 17.98 -5.43
C GLY A 38 -19.92 16.86 -6.13
N ILE A 39 -18.57 16.89 -6.12
CA ILE A 39 -17.74 15.80 -6.64
C ILE A 39 -18.01 14.50 -5.87
N ILE A 40 -18.04 14.55 -4.53
CA ILE A 40 -18.28 13.38 -3.67
C ILE A 40 -19.71 12.86 -3.85
N GLU A 41 -20.70 13.77 -3.90
CA GLU A 41 -22.09 13.39 -4.16
C GLU A 41 -22.28 12.72 -5.52
N LYS A 42 -21.61 13.23 -6.57
CA LYS A 42 -21.66 12.65 -7.91
C LYS A 42 -21.01 11.25 -7.92
N ALA A 43 -19.87 11.09 -7.25
CA ALA A 43 -19.21 9.79 -7.12
C ALA A 43 -20.13 8.73 -6.49
N TYR A 44 -20.80 9.09 -5.40
CA TYR A 44 -21.78 8.22 -4.75
C TYR A 44 -22.97 7.89 -5.67
N LYS A 45 -23.54 8.88 -6.32
CA LYS A 45 -24.68 8.71 -7.26
C LYS A 45 -24.32 7.84 -8.45
N LEU A 46 -23.07 7.84 -8.89
CA LEU A 46 -22.55 6.95 -9.95
C LEU A 46 -22.31 5.51 -9.45
N GLY A 47 -22.38 5.27 -8.15
CA GLY A 47 -22.22 3.96 -7.52
C GLY A 47 -20.78 3.63 -7.13
N ILE A 48 -19.87 4.60 -7.12
CA ILE A 48 -18.50 4.40 -6.61
C ILE A 48 -18.59 4.09 -5.12
N SER A 49 -17.99 2.96 -4.72
CA SER A 49 -18.10 2.46 -3.35
C SER A 49 -16.84 2.65 -2.51
N TYR A 50 -15.66 2.88 -3.11
CA TYR A 50 -14.42 3.12 -2.38
C TYR A 50 -14.13 4.62 -2.31
N MET A 51 -14.06 5.16 -1.08
CA MET A 51 -13.82 6.57 -0.80
C MET A 51 -12.57 6.71 0.05
N ASP A 52 -11.57 7.43 -0.46
CA ASP A 52 -10.27 7.61 0.20
C ASP A 52 -10.04 9.06 0.58
N THR A 53 -9.64 9.29 1.81
CA THR A 53 -9.23 10.61 2.31
C THR A 53 -8.05 10.50 3.28
N SER A 54 -7.65 11.60 3.88
CA SER A 54 -6.59 11.64 4.89
C SER A 54 -6.74 12.86 5.80
N ASN A 55 -6.25 12.71 7.02
CA ASN A 55 -6.13 13.77 8.01
C ASN A 55 -5.30 14.99 7.52
N ILE A 56 -4.38 14.77 6.58
CA ILE A 56 -3.50 15.83 6.06
C ILE A 56 -3.97 16.44 4.74
N TYR A 57 -5.13 16.03 4.24
CA TYR A 57 -5.66 16.58 2.99
C TYR A 57 -6.52 17.82 3.22
N GLY A 58 -6.03 18.76 4.03
CA GLY A 58 -6.73 20.01 4.31
C GLY A 58 -8.21 19.80 4.63
N PRO A 59 -9.15 20.42 3.89
CA PRO A 59 -10.59 20.32 4.16
C PRO A 59 -11.23 19.02 3.66
N SER A 60 -10.48 18.08 3.09
CA SER A 60 -11.03 16.88 2.43
C SER A 60 -11.98 16.09 3.33
N GLN A 61 -11.58 15.75 4.56
CA GLN A 61 -12.44 15.01 5.48
C GLN A 61 -13.73 15.78 5.81
N LEU A 62 -13.66 17.09 5.99
CA LEU A 62 -14.84 17.93 6.21
C LEU A 62 -15.76 17.98 4.98
N ASN A 63 -15.20 17.97 3.77
CA ASN A 63 -15.96 17.93 2.52
C ASN A 63 -16.68 16.58 2.38
N PHE A 64 -16.03 15.45 2.71
CA PHE A 64 -16.71 14.16 2.83
C PHE A 64 -17.83 14.20 3.87
N GLY A 65 -17.59 14.79 5.02
CA GLY A 65 -18.62 14.93 6.08
C GLY A 65 -19.84 15.71 5.61
N LYS A 66 -19.64 16.82 4.89
CA LYS A 66 -20.74 17.60 4.31
C LYS A 66 -21.55 16.79 3.29
N ALA A 67 -20.87 16.09 2.39
CA ALA A 67 -21.51 15.24 1.40
C ALA A 67 -22.29 14.08 2.06
N PHE A 68 -21.67 13.37 3.00
CA PHE A 68 -22.31 12.24 3.66
C PHE A 68 -23.56 12.66 4.47
N ARG A 69 -23.53 13.84 5.09
CA ARG A 69 -24.71 14.39 5.76
C ARG A 69 -25.84 14.67 4.77
N ARG A 70 -25.56 15.26 3.60
CA ARG A 70 -26.57 15.53 2.56
C ARG A 70 -27.12 14.25 1.91
N LEU A 71 -26.34 13.16 1.93
CA LEU A 71 -26.70 11.88 1.35
C LEU A 71 -27.36 10.91 2.34
N GLY A 72 -27.60 11.31 3.59
CA GLY A 72 -28.16 10.44 4.63
C GLY A 72 -27.22 9.33 5.09
N LEU A 73 -25.90 9.54 4.98
CA LEU A 73 -24.86 8.54 5.30
C LEU A 73 -24.20 8.78 6.67
N THR A 74 -24.65 9.80 7.41
CA THR A 74 -24.07 10.15 8.69
C THR A 74 -24.88 9.52 9.83
N PRO A 75 -24.29 8.64 10.66
CA PRO A 75 -24.98 8.06 11.81
C PRO A 75 -25.54 9.14 12.75
N GLY A 76 -26.68 8.85 13.38
CA GLY A 76 -27.31 9.75 14.34
C GLY A 76 -28.13 10.89 13.72
N THR A 77 -28.18 11.04 12.40
CA THR A 77 -29.12 11.96 11.73
C THR A 77 -30.47 11.29 11.46
N ALA A 78 -31.53 12.06 11.34
CA ALA A 78 -32.90 11.55 11.20
C ALA A 78 -33.10 10.79 9.85
N ASP A 79 -32.30 11.11 8.84
CA ASP A 79 -32.31 10.56 7.49
C ASP A 79 -31.22 9.50 7.25
N TYR A 80 -30.58 9.03 8.33
CA TYR A 80 -29.48 8.04 8.20
C TYR A 80 -29.94 6.71 7.61
N ASP A 81 -29.35 6.35 6.47
CA ASP A 81 -29.50 5.04 5.84
C ASP A 81 -28.28 4.17 6.11
N GLN A 82 -28.38 3.31 7.13
CA GLN A 82 -27.34 2.38 7.51
C GLN A 82 -26.96 1.44 6.36
N LYS A 83 -27.94 0.95 5.58
CA LYS A 83 -27.68 0.01 4.49
C LYS A 83 -26.87 0.68 3.36
N ALA A 84 -27.19 1.93 3.06
CA ALA A 84 -26.44 2.72 2.10
C ALA A 84 -25.01 2.99 2.60
N ARG A 85 -24.83 3.34 3.89
CA ARG A 85 -23.51 3.53 4.50
C ARG A 85 -22.67 2.26 4.46
N GLU A 86 -23.27 1.11 4.71
CA GLU A 86 -22.60 -0.19 4.68
C GLU A 86 -22.15 -0.63 3.27
N GLN A 87 -22.71 -0.05 2.21
CA GLN A 87 -22.25 -0.30 0.84
C GLN A 87 -20.95 0.44 0.50
N LEU A 88 -20.63 1.51 1.24
CA LEU A 88 -19.39 2.25 1.06
C LEU A 88 -18.23 1.60 1.83
N PHE A 89 -17.04 1.80 1.30
CA PHE A 89 -15.78 1.55 1.96
C PHE A 89 -15.05 2.89 2.14
N VAL A 90 -15.12 3.45 3.32
CA VAL A 90 -14.55 4.76 3.66
C VAL A 90 -13.19 4.53 4.32
N ALA A 91 -12.13 4.90 3.62
CA ALA A 91 -10.76 4.80 4.08
C ALA A 91 -10.21 6.17 4.46
N SER A 92 -9.53 6.25 5.60
CA SER A 92 -8.72 7.40 5.98
C SER A 92 -7.31 6.96 6.35
N LYS A 93 -6.46 7.91 6.73
CA LYS A 93 -5.05 7.66 7.00
C LYS A 93 -4.59 8.37 8.26
N THR A 94 -3.55 7.81 8.90
CA THR A 94 -2.83 8.46 10.00
C THR A 94 -1.33 8.50 9.70
N HIS A 95 -0.68 9.60 10.06
CA HIS A 95 0.79 9.73 9.97
C HIS A 95 1.50 9.28 11.25
N PHE A 96 0.78 9.09 12.32
CA PHE A 96 1.38 8.67 13.58
C PHE A 96 1.77 7.20 13.55
N ARG A 97 3.01 6.91 13.96
CA ARG A 97 3.55 5.54 14.07
C ARG A 97 3.39 4.97 15.46
N THR A 98 3.06 5.81 16.43
CA THR A 98 2.91 5.43 17.84
C THR A 98 1.52 5.75 18.34
N ALA A 99 1.04 4.96 19.29
CA ALA A 99 -0.17 5.20 20.06
C ALA A 99 0.14 5.73 21.46
N ARG A 100 1.34 5.41 21.98
CA ARG A 100 1.88 5.98 23.23
C ARG A 100 3.38 6.11 23.10
N ARG A 101 3.91 7.18 23.69
CA ARG A 101 5.34 7.45 23.80
C ARG A 101 5.64 8.21 25.08
N PRO A 102 6.87 8.11 25.64
CA PRO A 102 7.29 8.90 26.80
C PRO A 102 7.15 10.40 26.53
N GLU A 103 6.82 11.14 27.58
CA GLU A 103 6.81 12.59 27.52
C GLU A 103 8.21 13.13 27.17
N GLY A 104 8.27 14.12 26.28
CA GLY A 104 9.53 14.73 25.84
C GLY A 104 10.26 13.93 24.75
N ASP A 105 9.76 12.79 24.33
CA ASP A 105 10.34 12.07 23.21
C ASP A 105 10.19 12.85 21.91
N ARG A 106 11.30 13.03 21.21
CA ARG A 106 11.41 13.81 19.99
C ARG A 106 11.31 12.97 18.70
N PHE A 107 10.87 11.71 18.82
CA PHE A 107 10.72 10.91 17.63
C PHE A 107 9.65 11.53 16.74
N ARG A 108 10.05 11.98 15.57
CA ARG A 108 9.21 12.63 14.57
C ARG A 108 9.38 11.88 13.26
N THR A 109 8.29 11.46 12.65
CA THR A 109 8.30 11.21 11.22
C THR A 109 8.23 12.56 10.52
N ASP A 110 8.86 12.71 9.36
CA ASP A 110 8.88 13.97 8.58
C ASP A 110 7.50 14.55 8.28
N PHE A 111 6.45 13.75 8.44
CA PHE A 111 5.05 14.11 8.20
C PHE A 111 4.23 14.39 9.46
N SER A 112 4.71 14.08 10.65
CA SER A 112 3.96 14.32 11.89
C SER A 112 4.12 15.74 12.42
N ASP A 113 5.12 16.48 11.93
CA ASP A 113 5.43 17.83 12.37
C ASP A 113 4.42 18.84 11.80
N GLY A 114 3.65 19.45 12.67
CA GLY A 114 2.75 20.54 12.35
C GLY A 114 1.32 20.16 11.97
N MET A 115 1.03 18.89 11.64
CA MET A 115 -0.33 18.49 11.25
C MET A 115 -1.23 18.10 12.42
N GLY A 116 -0.67 17.70 13.54
CA GLY A 116 -1.41 17.40 14.76
C GLY A 116 -1.57 18.59 15.69
N ASP A 117 -0.71 19.60 15.57
CA ASP A 117 -0.66 20.71 16.53
C ASP A 117 -1.89 21.61 16.46
N GLU A 118 -2.44 21.84 15.27
CA GLU A 118 -3.67 22.62 15.07
C GLU A 118 -4.88 22.02 15.82
N PHE A 119 -4.94 20.68 15.96
CA PHE A 119 -6.02 19.95 16.59
C PHE A 119 -5.64 19.33 17.95
N GLY A 120 -4.41 19.56 18.42
CA GLY A 120 -3.90 18.94 19.65
C GLY A 120 -3.68 17.43 19.57
N VAL A 121 -3.71 16.84 18.37
CA VAL A 121 -3.55 15.40 18.15
C VAL A 121 -2.07 15.00 18.26
N ARG A 122 -1.78 13.98 19.04
CA ARG A 122 -0.42 13.50 19.34
C ARG A 122 -0.18 12.01 19.00
N THR A 123 -1.25 11.26 18.82
CA THR A 123 -1.20 9.81 18.65
C THR A 123 -2.10 9.34 17.51
N ALA A 124 -1.85 8.10 17.04
CA ALA A 124 -2.68 7.51 16.00
C ALA A 124 -4.14 7.31 16.43
N VAL A 125 -4.39 7.00 17.71
CA VAL A 125 -5.75 6.83 18.24
C VAL A 125 -6.52 8.14 18.25
N GLU A 126 -5.90 9.23 18.73
CA GLU A 126 -6.50 10.57 18.70
C GLU A 126 -6.79 11.03 17.28
N ASP A 127 -5.90 10.69 16.34
CA ASP A 127 -6.05 11.03 14.92
C ASP A 127 -7.23 10.29 14.26
N VAL A 128 -7.48 9.03 14.63
CA VAL A 128 -8.69 8.30 14.21
C VAL A 128 -9.95 8.99 14.74
N ARG A 129 -9.98 9.35 16.01
CA ARG A 129 -11.13 10.07 16.62
C ARG A 129 -11.35 11.43 15.94
N ARG A 130 -10.28 12.15 15.65
CA ARG A 130 -10.35 13.39 14.87
C ARG A 130 -10.97 13.16 13.49
N SER A 131 -10.51 12.13 12.77
CA SER A 131 -11.05 11.79 11.44
C SER A 131 -12.54 11.46 11.50
N LEU A 132 -12.98 10.71 12.52
CA LEU A 132 -14.40 10.41 12.73
C LEU A 132 -15.23 11.68 13.00
N SER A 133 -14.70 12.59 13.80
CA SER A 133 -15.33 13.89 14.07
C SER A 133 -15.49 14.73 12.79
N GLN A 134 -14.49 14.76 11.92
CA GLN A 134 -14.54 15.51 10.67
C GLN A 134 -15.48 14.89 9.63
N ILE A 135 -15.50 13.55 9.52
CA ILE A 135 -16.28 12.86 8.49
C ILE A 135 -17.73 12.63 8.94
N PHE A 136 -17.96 12.30 10.20
CA PHE A 136 -19.28 11.90 10.69
C PHE A 136 -19.83 12.78 11.84
N GLY A 137 -19.01 13.69 12.38
CA GLY A 137 -19.34 14.45 13.55
C GLY A 137 -19.41 15.97 13.33
N ASP A 138 -19.03 16.70 14.36
CA ASP A 138 -19.07 18.16 14.40
C ASP A 138 -17.82 18.86 13.85
N GLY A 139 -16.80 18.08 13.52
CA GLY A 139 -15.48 18.57 13.08
C GLY A 139 -14.61 19.14 14.20
N LYS A 140 -15.04 19.02 15.46
CA LYS A 140 -14.38 19.59 16.65
C LYS A 140 -14.04 18.57 17.72
N GLY A 141 -14.25 17.29 17.45
CA GLY A 141 -13.91 16.17 18.32
C GLY A 141 -15.09 15.25 18.66
N ALA A 142 -16.34 15.70 18.55
CA ALA A 142 -17.50 14.86 18.79
C ALA A 142 -17.94 14.12 17.52
N TYR A 143 -18.33 12.86 17.68
CA TYR A 143 -18.88 12.00 16.63
C TYR A 143 -19.93 11.04 17.19
N PRO A 144 -20.89 10.57 16.37
CA PRO A 144 -21.90 9.61 16.80
C PRO A 144 -21.26 8.27 17.21
N LYS A 145 -21.85 7.60 18.19
CA LYS A 145 -21.35 6.32 18.73
C LYS A 145 -21.24 5.21 17.65
N GLU A 146 -22.11 5.24 16.66
CA GLU A 146 -22.16 4.29 15.57
C GLU A 146 -21.22 4.65 14.40
N ALA A 147 -20.47 5.76 14.51
CA ALA A 147 -19.53 6.18 13.49
C ALA A 147 -18.31 5.24 13.45
N TYR A 148 -17.90 4.87 12.25
CA TYR A 148 -16.71 4.06 12.04
C TYR A 148 -16.06 4.39 10.69
N LEU A 149 -14.75 4.11 10.57
CA LEU A 149 -14.05 4.04 9.30
C LEU A 149 -13.95 2.57 8.85
N ASP A 150 -14.13 2.32 7.56
CA ASP A 150 -13.93 0.98 7.03
C ASP A 150 -12.45 0.60 7.06
N SER A 151 -11.55 1.54 6.82
CA SER A 151 -10.10 1.31 6.97
C SER A 151 -9.38 2.56 7.47
N VAL A 152 -8.37 2.34 8.32
CA VAL A 152 -7.35 3.35 8.61
C VAL A 152 -5.99 2.82 8.13
N GLN A 153 -5.32 3.62 7.32
CA GLN A 153 -4.03 3.26 6.73
C GLN A 153 -2.92 4.07 7.41
N PHE A 154 -1.80 3.40 7.72
CA PHE A 154 -0.59 4.10 8.09
C PHE A 154 -0.01 4.78 6.85
N HIS A 155 -0.08 6.12 6.85
CA HIS A 155 0.18 6.92 5.67
C HIS A 155 1.67 7.03 5.38
N ASN A 156 2.07 6.71 4.15
CA ASN A 156 3.39 7.01 3.61
C ASN A 156 4.54 6.35 4.38
N ILE A 157 4.50 5.04 4.51
CA ILE A 157 5.59 4.25 5.10
C ILE A 157 6.79 4.31 4.17
N ASN A 158 7.91 4.84 4.65
CA ASN A 158 9.10 5.12 3.84
C ASN A 158 10.33 4.35 4.28
N THR A 159 10.41 3.95 5.54
CA THR A 159 11.61 3.32 6.11
C THR A 159 11.25 2.06 6.88
N MET A 160 12.23 1.18 7.08
CA MET A 160 12.06 0.01 7.93
C MET A 160 11.92 0.41 9.40
N ASP A 161 12.58 1.48 9.84
CA ASP A 161 12.46 2.00 11.20
C ASP A 161 11.02 2.44 11.53
N GLU A 162 10.32 3.04 10.54
CA GLU A 162 8.89 3.35 10.70
C GLU A 162 8.04 2.09 10.88
N VAL A 163 8.40 1.00 10.18
CA VAL A 163 7.74 -0.30 10.37
C VAL A 163 8.04 -0.86 11.75
N ASP A 164 9.30 -0.81 12.22
CA ASP A 164 9.67 -1.26 13.56
C ASP A 164 8.88 -0.53 14.64
N MET A 165 8.70 0.77 14.49
CA MET A 165 7.88 1.58 15.40
C MET A 165 6.40 1.19 15.39
N LEU A 166 5.83 0.91 14.21
CA LEU A 166 4.43 0.46 14.11
C LEU A 166 4.18 -0.82 14.88
N PHE A 167 5.17 -1.74 14.88
CA PHE A 167 5.08 -3.05 15.54
C PHE A 167 5.58 -3.04 16.99
N GLU A 168 6.04 -1.91 17.53
CA GLU A 168 6.52 -1.85 18.91
C GLU A 168 5.42 -2.26 19.91
N GLY A 169 5.72 -3.27 20.73
CA GLY A 169 4.77 -3.81 21.71
C GLY A 169 3.58 -4.57 21.12
N PHE A 170 3.62 -4.93 19.83
CA PHE A 170 2.50 -5.61 19.18
C PHE A 170 2.28 -7.04 19.72
N ASP A 171 3.37 -7.81 19.90
CA ASP A 171 3.30 -9.20 20.37
C ASP A 171 3.07 -9.31 21.89
N ASP A 172 3.37 -8.23 22.63
CA ASP A 172 3.19 -8.14 24.08
C ASP A 172 2.56 -6.78 24.45
N PRO A 173 1.30 -6.52 24.07
CA PRO A 173 0.63 -5.27 24.39
C PRO A 173 0.36 -5.16 25.89
N SER A 174 0.69 -4.02 26.49
CA SER A 174 0.44 -3.77 27.91
C SER A 174 0.18 -2.29 28.18
N PRO A 175 -0.81 -1.95 29.05
CA PRO A 175 -1.03 -0.58 29.49
C PRO A 175 0.18 0.06 30.18
N SER A 176 1.09 -0.75 30.74
CA SER A 176 2.28 -0.26 31.46
C SER A 176 3.48 0.03 30.55
N ARG A 177 3.43 -0.35 29.27
CA ARG A 177 4.54 -0.06 28.35
C ARG A 177 4.67 1.44 28.10
N PRO A 178 5.86 2.02 28.22
CA PRO A 178 6.09 3.43 27.91
C PRO A 178 5.94 3.73 26.41
N TRP A 179 6.30 2.75 25.56
CA TRP A 179 6.15 2.80 24.11
C TRP A 179 5.12 1.80 23.63
N VAL A 180 4.20 2.25 22.78
CA VAL A 180 3.23 1.41 22.10
C VAL A 180 3.15 1.87 20.64
N GLY A 181 3.47 0.97 19.72
CA GLY A 181 3.31 1.17 18.30
C GLY A 181 1.83 1.33 17.92
N ALA A 182 1.59 2.07 16.87
CA ALA A 182 0.23 2.36 16.46
C ALA A 182 -0.55 1.12 16.02
N LEU A 183 0.12 0.06 15.50
CA LEU A 183 -0.56 -1.15 15.03
C LEU A 183 -1.32 -1.87 16.14
N ALA A 184 -0.72 -2.02 17.34
CA ALA A 184 -1.37 -2.66 18.48
C ALA A 184 -2.63 -1.91 18.93
N ALA A 185 -2.55 -0.58 18.97
CA ALA A 185 -3.70 0.25 19.36
C ALA A 185 -4.79 0.31 18.28
N MET A 186 -4.42 0.27 16.98
CA MET A 186 -5.40 0.13 15.91
C MET A 186 -6.13 -1.22 16.03
N LEU A 187 -5.44 -2.27 16.45
CA LEU A 187 -6.08 -3.54 16.71
C LEU A 187 -7.09 -3.45 17.87
N ASP A 188 -6.78 -2.71 18.94
CA ASP A 188 -7.76 -2.42 20.01
C ASP A 188 -8.99 -1.67 19.46
N LEU A 189 -8.81 -0.67 18.59
CA LEU A 189 -9.93 0.05 17.96
C LEU A 189 -10.74 -0.80 16.99
N ARG A 190 -10.15 -1.83 16.39
CA ARG A 190 -10.84 -2.77 15.51
C ARG A 190 -11.65 -3.80 16.28
N GLU A 191 -11.06 -4.36 17.33
CA GLU A 191 -11.66 -5.43 18.14
C GLU A 191 -12.60 -4.90 19.24
N GLY A 192 -12.49 -3.64 19.63
CA GLY A 192 -13.15 -3.08 20.81
C GLY A 192 -12.55 -3.59 22.11
N THR A 193 -11.23 -3.56 22.18
CA THR A 193 -10.45 -3.99 23.36
C THR A 193 -9.56 -2.87 23.85
N ASN A 194 -8.97 -3.02 25.03
CA ASN A 194 -8.05 -2.05 25.62
C ASN A 194 -6.76 -2.72 26.14
N ARG A 195 -6.18 -3.66 25.36
CA ARG A 195 -4.96 -4.37 25.74
C ARG A 195 -3.76 -3.45 25.88
N THR A 196 -3.69 -2.41 25.05
CA THR A 196 -2.64 -1.40 25.08
C THR A 196 -2.87 -0.31 26.12
N GLY A 197 -4.10 -0.17 26.66
CA GLY A 197 -4.51 0.98 27.47
C GLY A 197 -4.77 2.28 26.68
N CYS A 198 -4.79 2.21 25.34
CA CYS A 198 -5.01 3.37 24.48
C CYS A 198 -6.48 3.52 24.04
N ASN A 199 -7.34 2.56 24.35
CA ASN A 199 -8.76 2.56 24.05
C ASN A 199 -9.60 2.26 25.31
N PRO A 200 -9.61 3.15 26.31
CA PRO A 200 -10.23 2.90 27.63
C PRO A 200 -11.74 2.64 27.56
N ASP A 201 -12.42 3.19 26.56
CA ASP A 201 -13.87 3.02 26.36
C ASP A 201 -14.22 1.79 25.52
N GLU A 202 -13.22 0.99 25.10
CA GLU A 202 -13.36 -0.22 24.29
C GLU A 202 -14.20 -0.01 23.02
N GLU A 203 -14.01 1.15 22.38
CA GLU A 203 -14.73 1.53 21.17
C GLU A 203 -14.28 0.72 19.95
N LYS A 204 -15.23 0.40 19.06
CA LYS A 204 -14.96 -0.18 17.73
C LYS A 204 -15.04 0.89 16.66
N LEU A 205 -13.94 1.58 16.42
CA LEU A 205 -13.90 2.75 15.56
C LEU A 205 -13.46 2.46 14.12
N ILE A 206 -12.82 1.31 13.88
CA ILE A 206 -12.34 0.93 12.57
C ILE A 206 -12.68 -0.54 12.28
N ARG A 207 -12.75 -0.93 11.02
CA ARG A 207 -13.00 -2.31 10.60
C ARG A 207 -11.75 -2.99 10.08
N HIS A 208 -10.88 -2.27 9.37
CA HIS A 208 -9.67 -2.78 8.73
C HIS A 208 -8.49 -1.85 8.97
N ILE A 209 -7.30 -2.43 8.91
CA ILE A 209 -6.04 -1.72 9.05
C ILE A 209 -5.29 -1.83 7.72
N GLY A 210 -4.67 -0.75 7.26
CA GLY A 210 -3.88 -0.72 6.05
C GLY A 210 -2.54 -0.03 6.20
N ILE A 211 -1.71 -0.18 5.18
CA ILE A 211 -0.50 0.60 5.00
C ILE A 211 -0.52 1.29 3.64
N SER A 212 0.13 2.43 3.54
CA SER A 212 0.30 3.11 2.26
C SER A 212 1.71 3.65 2.09
N GLY A 213 2.14 3.80 0.84
CA GLY A 213 3.42 4.44 0.54
C GLY A 213 3.64 4.64 -0.95
N HIS A 214 4.66 5.44 -1.24
CA HIS A 214 4.87 5.95 -2.59
C HIS A 214 6.09 5.36 -3.29
N TRP A 215 7.20 5.10 -2.59
CA TRP A 215 8.47 4.79 -3.28
C TRP A 215 9.32 3.69 -2.66
N ASN A 216 9.09 3.27 -1.43
CA ASN A 216 9.95 2.26 -0.78
C ASN A 216 9.28 0.90 -0.70
N THR A 217 9.40 0.12 -1.78
CA THR A 217 8.87 -1.25 -1.81
C THR A 217 9.48 -2.15 -0.74
N ALA A 218 10.74 -1.90 -0.32
CA ALA A 218 11.40 -2.68 0.71
C ALA A 218 10.74 -2.51 2.09
N ALA A 219 10.33 -1.27 2.45
CA ALA A 219 9.61 -1.01 3.69
C ALA A 219 8.23 -1.68 3.70
N HIS A 220 7.51 -1.63 2.58
CA HIS A 220 6.21 -2.30 2.44
C HIS A 220 6.34 -3.83 2.54
N LEU A 221 7.33 -4.41 1.86
CA LEU A 221 7.64 -5.84 1.99
C LEU A 221 7.96 -6.22 3.43
N TYR A 222 8.77 -5.42 4.12
CA TYR A 222 9.13 -5.66 5.51
C TYR A 222 7.91 -5.65 6.43
N ALA A 223 6.98 -4.71 6.24
CA ALA A 223 5.72 -4.67 6.98
C ALA A 223 4.86 -5.93 6.72
N ILE A 224 4.72 -6.35 5.44
CA ILE A 224 3.97 -7.55 5.05
C ILE A 224 4.62 -8.81 5.63
N GLN A 225 5.94 -8.89 5.61
CA GLN A 225 6.68 -10.03 6.14
C GLN A 225 6.59 -10.14 7.67
N ARG A 226 6.56 -9.01 8.39
CA ARG A 226 6.37 -8.97 9.84
C ARG A 226 4.96 -9.24 10.31
N ASP A 227 3.96 -9.10 9.45
CA ASP A 227 2.56 -9.30 9.80
C ASP A 227 2.18 -10.78 9.95
N TYR A 228 2.79 -11.46 10.93
CA TYR A 228 2.53 -12.88 11.24
C TYR A 228 1.06 -13.13 11.60
N HIS A 229 0.42 -12.15 12.21
CA HIS A 229 -0.95 -12.25 12.70
C HIS A 229 -1.97 -11.84 11.64
N ARG A 230 -1.52 -11.41 10.46
CA ARG A 230 -2.36 -11.03 9.33
C ARG A 230 -3.37 -9.94 9.69
N VAL A 231 -2.90 -8.88 10.37
CA VAL A 231 -3.75 -7.77 10.83
C VAL A 231 -3.78 -6.58 9.87
N ILE A 232 -2.81 -6.50 8.95
CA ILE A 232 -2.76 -5.45 7.92
C ILE A 232 -3.54 -5.94 6.71
N ASP A 233 -4.73 -5.42 6.50
CA ASP A 233 -5.70 -5.91 5.50
C ASP A 233 -5.52 -5.32 4.11
N THR A 234 -4.96 -4.10 4.01
CA THR A 234 -4.85 -3.38 2.72
C THR A 234 -3.48 -2.76 2.50
N LEU A 235 -3.09 -2.67 1.23
CA LEU A 235 -1.90 -1.98 0.74
C LEU A 235 -2.29 -0.94 -0.30
N LEU A 236 -2.02 0.34 -0.05
CA LEU A 236 -2.22 1.43 -1.00
C LEU A 236 -0.86 1.91 -1.53
N VAL A 237 -0.58 1.68 -2.81
CA VAL A 237 0.72 2.01 -3.42
C VAL A 237 0.57 2.65 -4.79
N THR A 238 1.62 3.33 -5.22
CA THR A 238 1.71 3.92 -6.54
C THR A 238 1.77 2.84 -7.61
N ILE A 239 0.89 2.97 -8.62
CA ILE A 239 0.85 2.09 -9.80
C ILE A 239 0.67 2.96 -11.04
N ASN A 240 1.65 2.96 -11.91
CA ASN A 240 1.59 3.63 -13.23
C ASN A 240 2.66 3.03 -14.16
N PRO A 241 2.68 3.33 -15.46
CA PRO A 241 3.62 2.73 -16.42
C PRO A 241 5.10 3.00 -16.13
N THR A 242 5.44 3.95 -15.26
CA THR A 242 6.82 4.24 -14.86
C THR A 242 7.21 3.58 -13.54
N ASP A 243 6.24 2.97 -12.81
CA ASP A 243 6.46 2.36 -11.49
C ASP A 243 7.54 1.28 -11.51
N CYS A 244 7.50 0.38 -12.49
CA CYS A 244 8.47 -0.72 -12.61
C CYS A 244 9.93 -0.23 -12.71
N ARG A 245 10.16 1.01 -13.15
CA ARG A 245 11.49 1.60 -13.27
C ARG A 245 11.99 2.21 -11.97
N PHE A 246 11.10 2.84 -11.19
CA PHE A 246 11.51 3.69 -10.08
C PHE A 246 11.15 3.12 -8.71
N MET A 247 10.04 2.43 -8.59
CA MET A 247 9.47 2.01 -7.30
C MET A 247 9.45 0.51 -7.10
N GLY A 248 9.35 -0.27 -8.18
CA GLY A 248 9.38 -1.73 -8.14
C GLY A 248 8.25 -2.38 -7.35
N HIS A 249 7.11 -1.69 -7.12
CA HIS A 249 6.00 -2.24 -6.35
C HIS A 249 5.36 -3.44 -7.03
N ARG A 250 5.24 -3.42 -8.37
CA ARG A 250 4.54 -4.43 -9.15
C ARG A 250 4.96 -5.85 -8.83
N HIS A 251 6.27 -6.12 -8.86
CA HIS A 251 6.83 -7.46 -8.68
C HIS A 251 7.36 -7.73 -7.26
N ASN A 252 7.22 -6.77 -6.36
CA ASN A 252 7.67 -6.87 -4.98
C ASN A 252 6.50 -6.73 -3.99
N ALA A 253 6.20 -5.51 -3.53
CA ALA A 253 5.19 -5.29 -2.49
C ALA A 253 3.78 -5.75 -2.92
N ILE A 254 3.37 -5.51 -4.18
CA ILE A 254 2.05 -5.93 -4.68
C ILE A 254 1.96 -7.46 -4.77
N ALA A 255 3.00 -8.11 -5.30
CA ALA A 255 3.04 -9.57 -5.37
C ALA A 255 2.95 -10.21 -3.97
N ALA A 256 3.69 -9.66 -2.99
CA ALA A 256 3.63 -10.15 -1.61
C ALA A 256 2.26 -9.87 -0.94
N ALA A 257 1.68 -8.70 -1.15
CA ALA A 257 0.36 -8.35 -0.65
C ALA A 257 -0.71 -9.27 -1.23
N SER A 258 -0.67 -9.54 -2.54
CA SER A 258 -1.57 -10.48 -3.21
C SER A 258 -1.44 -11.89 -2.65
N ALA A 259 -0.22 -12.39 -2.47
CA ALA A 259 0.04 -13.70 -1.86
C ALA A 259 -0.42 -13.79 -0.40
N ALA A 260 -0.42 -12.67 0.33
CA ALA A 260 -0.96 -12.55 1.69
C ALA A 260 -2.47 -12.33 1.73
N ASP A 261 -3.17 -12.31 0.59
CA ASP A 261 -4.60 -11.99 0.45
C ASP A 261 -4.95 -10.59 1.01
N MET A 262 -4.05 -9.62 0.89
CA MET A 262 -4.33 -8.22 1.20
C MET A 262 -5.06 -7.55 0.04
N GLY A 263 -5.93 -6.58 0.36
CA GLY A 263 -6.56 -5.75 -0.66
C GLY A 263 -5.58 -4.70 -1.20
N VAL A 264 -5.25 -4.78 -2.49
CA VAL A 264 -4.35 -3.81 -3.12
C VAL A 264 -5.14 -2.69 -3.77
N VAL A 265 -4.79 -1.47 -3.40
CA VAL A 265 -5.35 -0.22 -3.94
C VAL A 265 -4.26 0.52 -4.69
N GLY A 266 -4.50 0.85 -5.95
CA GLY A 266 -3.58 1.63 -6.76
C GLY A 266 -3.83 3.12 -6.63
N MET A 267 -2.77 3.91 -6.50
CA MET A 267 -2.83 5.38 -6.52
C MET A 267 -1.82 5.96 -7.52
N LYS A 268 -1.93 7.28 -7.75
CA LYS A 268 -1.02 8.05 -8.60
C LYS A 268 -0.92 7.52 -10.03
N ILE A 269 -2.05 7.07 -10.55
CA ILE A 269 -2.21 6.51 -11.89
C ILE A 269 -1.73 7.50 -12.96
N PHE A 270 -1.98 8.80 -12.72
CA PHE A 270 -1.59 9.92 -13.58
C PHE A 270 -0.33 10.64 -13.05
N ALA A 271 0.49 9.98 -12.24
CA ALA A 271 1.69 10.55 -11.62
C ALA A 271 1.44 11.91 -10.94
N ASP A 272 0.33 12.04 -10.21
CA ASP A 272 -0.09 13.30 -9.56
C ASP A 272 -0.22 14.47 -10.55
N ALA A 273 -0.80 14.23 -11.72
CA ALA A 273 -0.92 15.12 -12.87
C ALA A 273 0.40 15.44 -13.62
N ALA A 274 1.54 14.88 -13.23
CA ALA A 274 2.81 15.12 -13.94
C ALA A 274 2.82 14.56 -15.37
N TYR A 275 1.94 13.60 -15.67
CA TYR A 275 1.78 13.11 -17.04
C TYR A 275 1.14 14.13 -17.97
N TYR A 276 0.36 15.09 -17.45
CA TYR A 276 -0.44 16.01 -18.26
C TYR A 276 -0.08 17.47 -18.07
N HIS A 277 0.07 17.92 -16.85
CA HIS A 277 -0.12 19.32 -16.50
C HIS A 277 1.10 20.01 -15.88
N LYS A 278 1.89 19.31 -15.08
CA LYS A 278 2.94 19.94 -14.28
C LYS A 278 4.24 19.16 -14.26
N ASP A 279 5.30 19.79 -13.76
CA ASP A 279 6.56 19.11 -13.44
C ASP A 279 6.39 18.07 -12.32
N VAL A 280 7.36 17.16 -12.25
CA VAL A 280 7.38 16.10 -11.22
C VAL A 280 7.60 16.71 -9.84
N ARG A 281 6.53 16.86 -9.10
CA ARG A 281 6.50 17.31 -7.70
C ARG A 281 5.15 16.99 -7.08
N PHE A 282 5.06 17.05 -5.75
CA PHE A 282 3.77 17.00 -5.05
C PHE A 282 2.86 18.15 -5.47
N SER A 283 1.58 17.85 -5.63
CA SER A 283 0.56 18.88 -5.70
C SER A 283 0.40 19.54 -4.33
N ASN A 284 0.43 20.86 -4.28
CA ASN A 284 0.32 21.62 -3.03
C ASN A 284 -0.57 22.85 -3.12
N LYS A 285 -1.22 23.08 -4.27
CA LYS A 285 -2.06 24.23 -4.53
C LYS A 285 -3.13 23.94 -5.60
N PRO A 286 -4.20 24.74 -5.70
CA PRO A 286 -5.27 24.53 -6.68
C PRO A 286 -4.80 24.47 -8.14
N GLU A 287 -3.80 25.26 -8.53
CA GLU A 287 -3.26 25.30 -9.89
C GLU A 287 -2.53 24.01 -10.30
N ASP A 288 -2.23 23.13 -9.37
CA ASP A 288 -1.65 21.81 -9.65
C ASP A 288 -2.69 20.76 -10.06
N VAL A 289 -3.97 21.09 -9.91
CA VAL A 289 -5.06 20.19 -10.21
C VAL A 289 -5.33 20.19 -11.71
N TYR A 290 -5.40 19.01 -12.31
CA TYR A 290 -5.72 18.83 -13.72
C TYR A 290 -7.23 18.69 -13.90
N PHE A 291 -7.80 19.42 -14.87
CA PHE A 291 -9.26 19.51 -15.06
C PHE A 291 -9.79 18.74 -16.28
N GLU A 292 -8.92 18.31 -17.19
CA GLU A 292 -9.33 17.65 -18.42
C GLU A 292 -9.32 16.12 -18.27
N VAL A 293 -9.91 15.42 -19.23
CA VAL A 293 -9.94 13.96 -19.33
C VAL A 293 -8.77 13.50 -20.18
N GLY A 294 -7.68 13.02 -19.55
CA GLY A 294 -6.52 12.53 -20.30
C GLY A 294 -5.92 13.59 -21.25
N SER A 295 -5.21 13.13 -22.25
CA SER A 295 -4.77 13.93 -23.37
C SER A 295 -4.81 13.11 -24.67
N PRO A 296 -4.81 13.73 -25.86
CA PRO A 296 -4.80 13.00 -27.12
C PRO A 296 -3.62 12.04 -27.27
N ASP A 297 -2.45 12.43 -26.77
CA ASP A 297 -1.21 11.65 -26.86
C ASP A 297 -1.09 10.58 -25.74
N LEU A 298 -1.84 10.76 -24.65
CA LEU A 298 -1.82 9.86 -23.49
C LEU A 298 -3.24 9.75 -22.90
N PRO A 299 -4.10 8.87 -23.44
CA PRO A 299 -5.47 8.68 -22.96
C PRO A 299 -5.51 8.18 -21.52
N SER A 300 -6.44 8.70 -20.70
CA SER A 300 -6.68 8.24 -19.32
C SER A 300 -6.97 6.75 -19.26
N ARG A 301 -7.69 6.23 -20.26
CA ARG A 301 -8.04 4.82 -20.40
C ARG A 301 -6.82 3.89 -20.35
N ASP A 302 -5.77 4.22 -21.11
CA ASP A 302 -4.59 3.36 -21.17
C ASP A 302 -3.90 3.27 -19.79
N LEU A 303 -3.86 4.35 -19.06
CA LEU A 303 -3.25 4.40 -17.72
C LEU A 303 -4.09 3.69 -16.66
N ILE A 304 -5.41 3.87 -16.68
CA ILE A 304 -6.36 3.22 -15.77
C ILE A 304 -6.36 1.70 -16.02
N GLN A 305 -6.49 1.27 -17.29
CA GLN A 305 -6.51 -0.15 -17.63
C GLN A 305 -5.15 -0.81 -17.38
N TYR A 306 -4.04 -0.11 -17.63
CA TYR A 306 -2.71 -0.59 -17.23
C TYR A 306 -2.64 -0.92 -15.75
N ALA A 307 -3.03 0.03 -14.89
CA ALA A 307 -2.96 -0.15 -13.44
C ALA A 307 -3.90 -1.26 -12.93
N LEU A 308 -5.11 -1.38 -13.49
CA LEU A 308 -6.07 -2.45 -13.18
C LEU A 308 -5.64 -3.83 -13.69
N SER A 309 -4.70 -3.88 -14.63
CA SER A 309 -4.14 -5.12 -15.18
C SER A 309 -2.97 -5.66 -14.36
N VAL A 310 -2.47 -4.90 -13.39
CA VAL A 310 -1.48 -5.42 -12.44
C VAL A 310 -2.16 -6.44 -11.52
N GLU A 311 -1.62 -7.64 -11.48
CA GLU A 311 -2.17 -8.75 -10.71
C GLU A 311 -2.33 -8.39 -9.23
N GLY A 312 -3.48 -8.72 -8.65
CA GLY A 312 -3.82 -8.44 -7.25
C GLY A 312 -4.48 -7.08 -7.00
N VAL A 313 -4.47 -6.15 -7.97
CA VAL A 313 -5.10 -4.83 -7.81
C VAL A 313 -6.62 -4.95 -7.81
N ALA A 314 -7.26 -4.51 -6.72
CA ALA A 314 -8.70 -4.55 -6.55
C ALA A 314 -9.38 -3.25 -7.04
N THR A 315 -8.80 -2.11 -6.72
CA THR A 315 -9.36 -0.80 -7.05
C THR A 315 -8.26 0.24 -7.24
N LEU A 316 -8.59 1.31 -7.94
CA LEU A 316 -7.74 2.49 -8.09
C LEU A 316 -8.41 3.68 -7.42
N ILE A 317 -7.63 4.59 -6.87
CA ILE A 317 -8.14 5.90 -6.44
C ILE A 317 -7.60 7.00 -7.35
N THR A 318 -8.50 7.82 -7.85
CA THR A 318 -8.16 9.01 -8.65
C THR A 318 -8.72 10.26 -7.99
N GLY A 319 -7.89 11.31 -7.90
CA GLY A 319 -8.35 12.65 -7.58
C GLY A 319 -9.08 13.24 -8.79
N ILE A 320 -10.17 13.95 -8.55
CA ILE A 320 -11.01 14.57 -9.58
C ILE A 320 -10.86 16.08 -9.48
N GLY A 321 -10.46 16.69 -10.59
CA GLY A 321 -10.34 18.14 -10.70
C GLY A 321 -11.68 18.80 -11.01
N HIS A 322 -12.45 18.21 -11.93
CA HIS A 322 -13.69 18.79 -12.43
C HIS A 322 -14.76 17.72 -12.67
N ILE A 323 -16.02 18.09 -12.46
CA ILE A 323 -17.21 17.36 -12.90
C ILE A 323 -18.00 18.25 -13.86
N ASP A 324 -18.54 17.66 -14.90
CA ASP A 324 -19.33 18.34 -15.94
C ASP A 324 -20.68 17.64 -16.08
N GLU A 325 -21.68 18.37 -16.60
CA GLU A 325 -22.97 17.77 -16.96
C GLU A 325 -22.85 16.91 -18.23
N ASN A 326 -21.94 17.29 -19.14
CA ASN A 326 -21.57 16.46 -20.28
C ASN A 326 -20.66 15.31 -19.83
N PRO A 327 -21.13 14.04 -19.90
CA PRO A 327 -20.33 12.88 -19.48
C PRO A 327 -18.98 12.77 -20.17
N GLU A 328 -18.84 13.22 -21.42
CA GLU A 328 -17.58 13.18 -22.17
C GLU A 328 -16.51 14.12 -21.62
N LYS A 329 -16.93 15.19 -20.92
CA LYS A 329 -16.05 16.16 -20.27
C LYS A 329 -15.88 15.91 -18.77
N CYS A 330 -16.68 15.01 -18.19
CA CYS A 330 -16.68 14.71 -16.78
C CYS A 330 -15.60 13.67 -16.47
N GLN A 331 -14.49 14.10 -15.83
CA GLN A 331 -13.40 13.21 -15.44
C GLN A 331 -13.89 11.98 -14.66
N LEU A 332 -14.85 12.16 -13.76
CA LEU A 332 -15.35 11.09 -12.92
C LEU A 332 -16.09 10.02 -13.73
N GLU A 333 -16.94 10.42 -14.70
CA GLU A 333 -17.68 9.50 -15.54
C GLU A 333 -16.77 8.80 -16.56
N GLN A 334 -15.83 9.53 -17.16
CA GLN A 334 -14.85 8.94 -18.07
C GLN A 334 -13.92 7.96 -17.37
N ASN A 335 -13.33 8.35 -16.24
CA ASN A 335 -12.48 7.45 -15.48
C ASN A 335 -13.23 6.18 -15.02
N LEU A 336 -14.52 6.32 -14.64
CA LEU A 336 -15.34 5.18 -14.26
C LEU A 336 -15.65 4.26 -15.46
N ALA A 337 -15.90 4.84 -16.64
CA ALA A 337 -16.08 4.07 -17.87
C ALA A 337 -14.77 3.34 -18.27
N ASP A 338 -13.62 4.01 -18.15
CA ASP A 338 -12.31 3.45 -18.45
C ASP A 338 -11.93 2.31 -17.49
N ALA A 339 -12.44 2.35 -16.26
CA ALA A 339 -12.20 1.33 -15.23
C ALA A 339 -13.10 0.09 -15.37
N GLN A 340 -14.00 0.04 -16.35
CA GLN A 340 -14.77 -1.16 -16.70
C GLN A 340 -13.88 -2.08 -17.54
N LEU A 341 -13.09 -2.93 -16.90
CA LEU A 341 -12.13 -3.83 -17.54
C LEU A 341 -12.50 -5.29 -17.26
N GLU A 342 -13.10 -5.98 -18.24
CA GLU A 342 -13.55 -7.37 -18.11
C GLU A 342 -12.36 -8.34 -17.97
N THR A 343 -11.31 -8.13 -18.76
CA THR A 343 -10.09 -8.93 -18.75
C THR A 343 -8.85 -8.02 -18.64
N PRO A 344 -7.84 -8.41 -17.85
CA PRO A 344 -6.57 -7.67 -17.82
C PRO A 344 -5.96 -7.52 -19.22
N LEU A 345 -5.22 -6.44 -19.42
CA LEU A 345 -4.47 -6.22 -20.65
C LEU A 345 -3.38 -7.30 -20.81
N GLU A 346 -3.19 -7.76 -22.04
CA GLU A 346 -2.07 -8.64 -22.37
C GLU A 346 -0.72 -7.95 -22.15
N LYS A 347 0.33 -8.75 -21.91
CA LYS A 347 1.67 -8.25 -21.58
C LYS A 347 2.22 -7.32 -22.67
N GLU A 348 1.96 -7.63 -23.93
CA GLU A 348 2.37 -6.84 -25.10
C GLU A 348 1.72 -5.45 -25.10
N LYS A 349 0.43 -5.39 -24.73
CA LYS A 349 -0.29 -4.10 -24.62
C LYS A 349 0.24 -3.27 -23.45
N MET A 350 0.52 -3.89 -22.31
CA MET A 350 1.13 -3.21 -21.16
C MET A 350 2.52 -2.67 -21.50
N ALA A 351 3.36 -3.48 -22.16
CA ALA A 351 4.67 -3.06 -22.65
C ALA A 351 4.58 -1.91 -23.66
N GLY A 352 3.54 -1.94 -24.51
CA GLY A 352 3.26 -0.84 -25.46
C GLY A 352 2.93 0.48 -24.74
N ILE A 353 2.17 0.43 -23.66
CA ILE A 353 1.85 1.62 -22.83
C ILE A 353 3.12 2.12 -22.12
N GLU A 354 3.96 1.22 -21.59
CA GLU A 354 5.25 1.59 -21.00
C GLU A 354 6.19 2.26 -22.03
N ALA A 355 6.21 1.75 -23.27
CA ALA A 355 6.97 2.35 -24.37
C ALA A 355 6.40 3.72 -24.80
N LEU A 356 5.08 3.89 -24.77
CA LEU A 356 4.41 5.17 -25.05
C LEU A 356 4.90 6.28 -24.12
N MET A 357 5.18 5.97 -22.85
CA MET A 357 5.70 6.95 -21.89
C MET A 357 7.01 7.61 -22.36
N LYS A 358 7.85 6.85 -23.06
CA LYS A 358 9.07 7.38 -23.68
C LYS A 358 8.76 8.28 -24.88
N THR A 359 7.83 7.85 -25.73
CA THR A 359 7.43 8.60 -26.93
C THR A 359 6.86 9.98 -26.58
N VAL A 360 6.06 10.05 -25.52
CA VAL A 360 5.47 11.31 -25.03
C VAL A 360 6.39 12.08 -24.06
N GLY A 361 7.64 11.63 -23.87
CA GLY A 361 8.62 12.30 -23.01
C GLY A 361 8.29 12.24 -21.50
N LYS A 362 7.53 11.23 -21.05
CA LYS A 362 7.07 11.07 -19.68
C LYS A 362 7.69 9.87 -18.94
N GLU A 363 8.70 9.22 -19.53
CA GLU A 363 9.32 8.01 -18.97
C GLU A 363 9.98 8.23 -17.59
N GLY A 364 10.36 9.47 -17.26
CA GLY A 364 10.92 9.86 -15.96
C GLY A 364 9.90 10.42 -15.00
N ALA A 365 8.64 10.61 -15.42
CA ALA A 365 7.62 11.23 -14.59
C ALA A 365 7.04 10.21 -13.63
N ASN A 366 7.32 10.39 -12.35
CA ASN A 366 6.54 9.78 -11.27
C ASN A 366 6.08 10.87 -10.32
N ALA A 367 5.12 10.57 -9.45
CA ALA A 367 4.46 11.60 -8.67
C ALA A 367 5.41 12.37 -7.73
N TYR A 368 6.53 11.76 -7.33
CA TYR A 368 7.23 12.26 -6.14
C TYR A 368 8.74 12.35 -6.30
N PHE A 369 9.37 11.32 -6.87
CA PHE A 369 10.83 11.26 -6.91
C PHE A 369 11.29 10.53 -8.17
N GLN A 370 12.04 11.21 -8.98
CA GLN A 370 12.85 10.56 -10.01
C GLN A 370 14.03 9.89 -9.34
N ARG A 371 13.88 8.61 -9.02
CA ARG A 371 14.96 7.79 -8.45
C ARG A 371 15.48 6.84 -9.51
N SER A 372 16.69 6.35 -9.29
CA SER A 372 17.22 5.26 -10.11
C SER A 372 16.28 4.06 -10.04
N ALA A 373 16.12 3.40 -11.18
CA ALA A 373 15.34 2.17 -11.24
C ALA A 373 15.88 1.14 -10.24
N ILE A 374 14.98 0.44 -9.56
CA ILE A 374 15.34 -0.75 -8.79
C ILE A 374 15.58 -1.86 -9.81
N GLY A 375 16.85 -2.29 -9.95
CA GLY A 375 17.20 -3.47 -10.73
C GLY A 375 16.95 -4.75 -9.95
N LEU A 376 17.14 -5.91 -10.61
CA LEU A 376 17.23 -7.19 -9.90
C LEU A 376 18.38 -7.11 -8.90
N THR A 377 18.10 -7.40 -7.63
CA THR A 377 19.13 -7.42 -6.59
C THR A 377 19.60 -8.85 -6.29
N PRO A 378 20.75 -9.01 -5.65
CA PRO A 378 21.10 -10.29 -5.03
C PRO A 378 20.06 -10.73 -4.00
N PRO A 379 19.92 -12.04 -3.72
CA PRO A 379 19.21 -12.54 -2.56
C PRO A 379 19.76 -11.94 -1.26
N ARG A 380 18.86 -11.66 -0.31
CA ARG A 380 19.21 -10.95 0.92
C ARG A 380 19.45 -11.92 2.08
N ASN A 381 20.25 -11.51 3.06
CA ASN A 381 20.46 -12.25 4.30
C ASN A 381 20.84 -13.73 4.06
N VAL A 382 21.68 -13.99 3.06
CA VAL A 382 22.10 -15.35 2.77
C VAL A 382 22.95 -15.89 3.91
N GLY A 383 22.57 -17.05 4.45
CA GLY A 383 23.27 -17.77 5.48
C GLY A 383 23.51 -19.22 5.07
N ALA A 384 24.61 -19.80 5.51
CA ALA A 384 24.91 -21.21 5.30
C ALA A 384 25.47 -21.78 6.63
N GLU A 385 24.78 -22.78 7.16
CA GLU A 385 25.09 -23.37 8.48
C GLU A 385 25.13 -24.90 8.36
N PRO A 386 26.08 -25.57 9.05
CA PRO A 386 26.04 -27.01 9.20
C PRO A 386 24.75 -27.43 9.91
N ASP A 387 24.01 -28.38 9.34
CA ASP A 387 22.80 -28.92 9.96
C ASP A 387 23.10 -30.28 10.57
N SER A 388 23.32 -30.29 11.88
CA SER A 388 23.45 -31.51 12.68
C SER A 388 22.12 -32.01 13.25
N SER A 389 21.00 -31.31 12.97
CA SER A 389 19.73 -31.49 13.68
C SER A 389 18.75 -32.46 13.01
N MET A 390 19.13 -33.19 11.97
CA MET A 390 18.29 -34.26 11.43
C MET A 390 18.36 -35.52 12.30
N PRO A 391 17.46 -35.72 13.28
CA PRO A 391 17.47 -36.91 14.11
C PRO A 391 17.20 -38.16 13.26
N GLY A 392 18.15 -39.05 13.17
CA GLY A 392 18.02 -40.36 12.52
C GLY A 392 18.72 -40.51 11.17
N LEU A 393 19.26 -39.45 10.56
CA LEU A 393 20.11 -39.55 9.39
C LEU A 393 21.56 -39.22 9.81
N LYS A 394 22.46 -40.20 9.77
CA LYS A 394 23.92 -40.01 9.95
C LYS A 394 24.53 -39.25 8.73
N ARG A 395 23.89 -38.16 8.31
CA ARG A 395 24.34 -37.38 7.15
C ARG A 395 24.53 -35.94 7.59
N THR A 396 25.72 -35.43 7.34
CA THR A 396 26.02 -34.01 7.49
C THR A 396 25.39 -33.28 6.31
N ALA A 397 24.67 -32.22 6.58
CA ALA A 397 24.16 -31.33 5.55
C ALA A 397 24.59 -29.88 5.85
N VAL A 398 24.68 -29.08 4.82
CA VAL A 398 24.77 -27.61 4.94
C VAL A 398 23.42 -27.04 4.57
N ARG A 399 22.78 -26.33 5.51
CA ARG A 399 21.54 -25.61 5.24
C ARG A 399 21.86 -24.22 4.75
N ILE A 400 21.47 -23.93 3.51
CA ILE A 400 21.55 -22.61 2.89
C ILE A 400 20.17 -21.96 3.04
N SER A 401 20.11 -20.73 3.53
CA SER A 401 18.85 -19.99 3.67
C SER A 401 19.03 -18.52 3.24
N TRP A 402 17.98 -17.95 2.66
CA TRP A 402 18.01 -16.55 2.20
C TRP A 402 16.63 -15.91 2.20
N ASP A 403 16.60 -14.60 2.17
CA ASP A 403 15.42 -13.81 1.91
C ASP A 403 15.34 -13.43 0.45
N ALA A 404 14.11 -13.21 -0.07
CA ALA A 404 13.89 -12.85 -1.46
C ALA A 404 14.76 -11.68 -1.90
N ALA A 405 15.27 -11.76 -3.11
CA ALA A 405 15.79 -10.61 -3.83
C ALA A 405 14.68 -9.59 -4.10
N TYR A 406 15.03 -8.36 -4.44
CA TYR A 406 14.08 -7.43 -5.04
C TYR A 406 14.08 -7.61 -6.55
N ALA A 407 12.88 -7.79 -7.12
CA ALA A 407 12.67 -7.83 -8.55
C ALA A 407 12.90 -6.45 -9.18
N GLY A 408 13.41 -6.45 -10.40
CA GLY A 408 13.53 -5.26 -11.24
C GLY A 408 12.28 -5.03 -12.11
N ALA A 409 12.51 -4.76 -13.39
CA ALA A 409 11.44 -4.60 -14.37
C ALA A 409 10.67 -5.90 -14.65
N ASP A 410 11.36 -7.04 -14.52
CA ASP A 410 10.80 -8.37 -14.71
C ASP A 410 10.67 -9.09 -13.36
N PRO A 411 9.67 -9.98 -13.17
CA PRO A 411 9.54 -10.76 -11.97
C PRO A 411 10.68 -11.79 -11.85
N ILE A 412 11.03 -12.17 -10.62
CA ILE A 412 12.00 -13.22 -10.35
C ILE A 412 11.37 -14.56 -10.75
N GLU A 413 12.13 -15.39 -11.47
CA GLU A 413 11.73 -16.73 -11.84
C GLU A 413 12.14 -17.75 -10.78
N ARG A 414 13.44 -17.71 -10.39
CA ARG A 414 14.03 -18.72 -9.51
C ARG A 414 15.29 -18.23 -8.80
N TYR A 415 15.77 -19.08 -7.91
CA TYR A 415 17.10 -18.97 -7.29
C TYR A 415 17.91 -20.23 -7.60
N ASP A 416 19.14 -20.04 -8.07
CA ASP A 416 20.12 -21.11 -8.19
C ASP A 416 21.06 -21.07 -6.98
N VAL A 417 21.28 -22.22 -6.34
CA VAL A 417 22.25 -22.38 -5.26
C VAL A 417 23.54 -22.92 -5.83
N LEU A 418 24.63 -22.22 -5.58
CA LEU A 418 25.96 -22.56 -6.08
C LEU A 418 26.86 -23.02 -4.94
N LYS A 419 27.67 -24.05 -5.24
CA LYS A 419 28.78 -24.55 -4.40
C LYS A 419 30.02 -24.57 -5.26
N ASP A 420 31.05 -23.84 -4.83
CA ASP A 420 32.31 -23.68 -5.59
C ASP A 420 32.07 -23.31 -7.07
N ASN A 421 31.14 -22.35 -7.30
CA ASN A 421 30.68 -21.86 -8.59
C ASN A 421 29.91 -22.88 -9.45
N VAL A 422 29.53 -24.04 -8.92
CA VAL A 422 28.71 -25.05 -9.62
C VAL A 422 27.29 -25.01 -9.06
N VAL A 423 26.27 -24.92 -9.92
CA VAL A 423 24.86 -24.99 -9.51
C VAL A 423 24.57 -26.39 -8.97
N ILE A 424 24.17 -26.46 -7.71
CA ILE A 424 23.82 -27.70 -7.00
C ILE A 424 22.33 -27.86 -6.76
N GLY A 425 21.55 -26.81 -6.95
CA GLY A 425 20.09 -26.83 -6.81
C GLY A 425 19.43 -25.56 -7.29
N THR A 426 18.13 -25.67 -7.56
CA THR A 426 17.29 -24.58 -8.04
C THR A 426 15.98 -24.55 -7.25
N ILE A 427 15.59 -23.38 -6.78
CA ILE A 427 14.36 -23.14 -6.02
C ILE A 427 13.51 -22.12 -6.77
N PRO A 428 12.27 -22.44 -7.16
CA PRO A 428 11.35 -21.47 -7.76
C PRO A 428 11.11 -20.28 -6.84
N HIS A 429 11.01 -19.08 -7.40
CA HIS A 429 10.63 -17.92 -6.62
C HIS A 429 9.15 -17.98 -6.22
N GLN A 430 8.86 -17.53 -5.01
CA GLN A 430 7.52 -17.23 -4.52
C GLN A 430 7.59 -15.92 -3.72
N PRO A 431 6.53 -15.08 -3.74
CA PRO A 431 6.49 -13.91 -2.90
C PRO A 431 6.69 -14.29 -1.42
N GLN A 432 7.69 -13.68 -0.79
CA GLN A 432 8.02 -13.97 0.60
C GLN A 432 7.06 -13.23 1.54
N ILE A 433 6.28 -14.00 2.29
CA ILE A 433 5.38 -13.51 3.34
C ILE A 433 5.73 -14.17 4.69
N ASN A 434 5.34 -13.55 5.81
CA ASN A 434 5.52 -14.09 7.16
C ASN A 434 6.98 -14.50 7.49
N MET A 435 7.97 -13.79 6.98
CA MET A 435 9.41 -14.05 7.19
C MET A 435 9.83 -15.49 6.86
N ARG A 436 9.07 -16.23 6.06
CA ARG A 436 9.46 -17.56 5.61
C ARG A 436 10.61 -17.44 4.64
N ARG A 437 11.79 -17.82 5.09
CA ARG A 437 13.01 -17.81 4.28
C ARG A 437 13.01 -18.96 3.28
N PHE A 438 13.62 -18.74 2.12
CA PHE A 438 13.99 -19.81 1.20
C PHE A 438 15.05 -20.69 1.83
N ARG A 439 15.03 -21.97 1.50
CA ARG A 439 15.99 -22.97 2.02
C ARG A 439 16.37 -23.97 0.96
N PHE A 440 17.62 -24.39 1.05
CA PHE A 440 18.18 -25.53 0.31
C PHE A 440 19.11 -26.29 1.24
N ASP A 441 19.00 -27.63 1.29
CA ASP A 441 19.86 -28.48 2.12
C ASP A 441 20.82 -29.25 1.18
N ASP A 442 22.11 -28.93 1.23
CA ASP A 442 23.16 -29.65 0.54
C ASP A 442 23.62 -30.83 1.40
N VAL A 443 23.23 -32.04 1.02
CA VAL A 443 23.58 -33.29 1.72
C VAL A 443 24.97 -33.73 1.29
N LEU A 444 25.92 -33.71 2.26
CA LEU A 444 27.32 -34.05 2.01
C LEU A 444 27.56 -35.57 2.06
N ASN A 445 28.50 -36.01 1.22
CA ASN A 445 29.04 -37.35 1.32
C ASN A 445 30.25 -37.40 2.29
N GLU A 446 30.72 -38.59 2.63
CA GLU A 446 31.85 -38.77 3.60
C GLU A 446 33.15 -38.06 3.18
N GLU A 447 33.40 -37.96 1.85
CA GLU A 447 34.60 -37.29 1.33
C GLU A 447 34.56 -35.77 1.44
N GLN A 448 33.39 -35.22 1.66
CA GLN A 448 33.14 -33.77 1.78
C GLN A 448 33.19 -33.28 3.24
N LYS A 449 33.23 -34.19 4.21
CA LYS A 449 33.39 -33.86 5.62
C LYS A 449 34.78 -33.29 5.87
N GLY A 450 34.85 -32.32 6.77
CA GLY A 450 36.09 -31.64 7.13
C GLY A 450 36.65 -30.74 6.05
N LYS A 451 35.92 -30.50 4.95
CA LYS A 451 36.33 -29.62 3.86
C LYS A 451 35.67 -28.25 3.96
N SER A 452 36.27 -27.26 3.32
CA SER A 452 35.71 -25.92 3.18
C SER A 452 35.11 -25.76 1.80
N PHE A 453 33.91 -25.17 1.73
CA PHE A 453 33.17 -24.90 0.49
C PHE A 453 32.69 -23.45 0.46
N TYR A 454 32.53 -22.92 -0.77
CA TYR A 454 31.96 -21.60 -1.01
C TYR A 454 30.53 -21.74 -1.51
N TYR A 455 29.58 -21.13 -0.80
CA TYR A 455 28.17 -21.11 -1.21
C TYR A 455 27.74 -19.72 -1.62
N GLN A 456 26.95 -19.64 -2.67
CA GLN A 456 26.29 -18.44 -3.15
C GLN A 456 24.85 -18.76 -3.56
N VAL A 457 24.01 -17.74 -3.60
CA VAL A 457 22.66 -17.85 -4.15
C VAL A 457 22.51 -16.79 -5.24
N ARG A 458 22.02 -17.20 -6.39
CA ARG A 458 21.80 -16.37 -7.56
C ARG A 458 20.31 -16.22 -7.79
N ALA A 459 19.79 -15.00 -7.87
CA ALA A 459 18.46 -14.71 -8.35
C ALA A 459 18.48 -14.58 -9.87
N ILE A 460 17.46 -15.11 -10.53
CA ILE A 460 17.30 -15.05 -12.00
C ILE A 460 15.86 -14.58 -12.27
N ASP A 461 15.71 -13.55 -13.11
CA ASP A 461 14.40 -13.07 -13.56
C ASP A 461 13.95 -13.74 -14.87
N PHE A 462 12.69 -13.53 -15.25
CA PHE A 462 12.13 -14.08 -16.48
C PHE A 462 12.74 -13.52 -17.78
N ALA A 463 13.51 -12.44 -17.71
CA ALA A 463 14.31 -11.93 -18.83
C ALA A 463 15.72 -12.55 -18.87
N GLY A 464 16.06 -13.43 -17.91
CA GLY A 464 17.37 -14.08 -17.82
C GLY A 464 18.46 -13.21 -17.20
N LYS A 465 18.11 -12.09 -16.56
CA LYS A 465 19.08 -11.32 -15.78
C LYS A 465 19.40 -12.04 -14.49
N GLU A 466 20.64 -11.92 -14.05
CA GLU A 466 21.17 -12.61 -12.89
C GLU A 466 21.71 -11.61 -11.86
N ALA A 467 21.57 -11.95 -10.56
CA ALA A 467 22.18 -11.22 -9.46
C ALA A 467 22.59 -12.18 -8.34
N GLU A 468 23.88 -12.21 -7.99
CA GLU A 468 24.45 -13.15 -7.04
C GLU A 468 24.74 -12.51 -5.69
N SER A 469 24.55 -13.30 -4.62
CA SER A 469 25.00 -12.95 -3.29
C SER A 469 26.52 -12.96 -3.18
N ALA A 470 27.05 -12.31 -2.14
CA ALA A 470 28.44 -12.54 -1.73
C ALA A 470 28.66 -14.03 -1.40
N PRO A 471 29.86 -14.59 -1.64
CA PRO A 471 30.17 -15.96 -1.28
C PRO A 471 30.28 -16.11 0.24
N LEU A 472 29.77 -17.23 0.75
CA LEU A 472 29.87 -17.64 2.14
C LEU A 472 30.77 -18.87 2.23
N THR A 473 31.76 -18.81 3.10
CA THR A 473 32.64 -19.95 3.38
C THR A 473 32.05 -20.78 4.51
N VAL A 474 31.84 -22.07 4.27
CA VAL A 474 31.39 -23.03 5.28
C VAL A 474 32.43 -24.13 5.43
N VAL A 475 32.87 -24.36 6.65
CA VAL A 475 33.72 -25.50 7.03
C VAL A 475 32.80 -26.58 7.57
N THR A 476 32.80 -27.73 6.90
CA THR A 476 31.96 -28.87 7.31
C THR A 476 32.68 -29.67 8.38
N GLU A 477 31.98 -30.08 9.42
CA GLU A 477 32.51 -30.93 10.49
C GLU A 477 32.50 -32.42 10.11
#